data_c6c1439a3fa2b8c811e21f3641fe1710
#
_entry.id   c6c1439a3fa2b8c811e21f3641fe1710
#
_cell.length_a   1.000
_cell.length_b   1.000
_cell.length_c   1.000
_cell.angle_alpha   90.00
_cell.angle_beta   90.00
_cell.angle_gamma   90.00
#
_symmetry.space_group_name_H-M   'P 1'
#
loop_
_entity.id
_entity.type
_entity.pdbx_description
1 polymer ?
#
loop_
_entity_poly.entity_id
_entity_poly.type
_entity_poly.pdbx_seq_one_letter_code
_entity_poly.pdbx_strand_id
1 'polypeptide(L)'
;MQRRIQQEVAGGERPDTLLLLEHPHVYTLGRRGRDSDILVDEARLAELGAEVHHIDRGGEVTYHGPGQLVGYPIINLLRHGGGPLKYVRTLERTLIATLSEFGVKAESEDRPTGVWVGERKIASIGVKVNRGVTTHGFALNVDPDLTYFDHIIACGMPDVATTSMSRELGHHVSVDDAIAAFMPHFGRMFGFELSQVEPTSVQSTLIDTPLPE
;
A
#
# COMPACT_ATOMS: atom_id res chain seq x y z
N MET A 1 10.89 -3.61 -10.49
CA MET A 1 10.37 -2.34 -11.04
C MET A 1 10.65 -1.15 -10.12
N GLN A 2 10.11 -1.07 -8.91
CA GLN A 2 10.25 0.08 -7.99
C GLN A 2 11.71 0.50 -7.77
N ARG A 3 12.65 -0.45 -7.55
CA ARG A 3 14.08 -0.13 -7.34
C ARG A 3 14.72 0.56 -8.53
N ARG A 4 14.38 0.17 -9.77
CA ARG A 4 14.87 0.84 -10.97
C ARG A 4 14.33 2.28 -11.06
N ILE A 5 13.01 2.45 -10.89
CA ILE A 5 12.38 3.78 -10.88
C ILE A 5 13.00 4.66 -9.78
N GLN A 6 13.21 4.10 -8.58
CA GLN A 6 13.87 4.82 -7.47
C GLN A 6 15.27 5.33 -7.86
N GLN A 7 16.07 4.51 -8.55
CA GLN A 7 17.40 4.92 -9.03
C GLN A 7 17.29 6.02 -10.07
N GLU A 8 16.39 5.89 -11.04
CA GLU A 8 16.13 6.89 -12.09
C GLU A 8 15.66 8.23 -11.49
N VAL A 9 14.76 8.20 -10.48
CA VAL A 9 14.28 9.39 -9.75
C VAL A 9 15.40 10.00 -8.92
N ALA A 10 16.20 9.19 -8.24
CA ALA A 10 17.34 9.67 -7.45
C ALA A 10 18.40 10.34 -8.32
N GLY A 11 18.68 9.80 -9.50
CA GLY A 11 19.60 10.35 -10.50
C GLY A 11 19.07 11.58 -11.26
N GLY A 12 17.77 11.86 -11.17
CA GLY A 12 17.13 12.93 -11.95
C GLY A 12 16.79 12.57 -13.39
N GLU A 13 16.88 11.29 -13.75
CA GLU A 13 16.60 10.76 -15.08
C GLU A 13 15.08 10.57 -15.31
N ARG A 14 14.31 10.53 -14.21
CA ARG A 14 12.86 10.37 -14.21
C ARG A 14 12.23 11.35 -13.20
N PRO A 15 11.03 11.90 -13.50
CA PRO A 15 10.24 12.62 -12.52
C PRO A 15 9.75 11.68 -11.41
N ASP A 16 9.31 12.27 -10.29
CA ASP A 16 8.58 11.54 -9.26
C ASP A 16 7.43 10.77 -9.88
N THR A 17 7.24 9.53 -9.46
CA THR A 17 6.36 8.59 -10.15
C THR A 17 5.41 7.93 -9.15
N LEU A 18 4.13 7.95 -9.44
CA LEU A 18 3.11 7.18 -8.72
C LEU A 18 2.73 5.95 -9.54
N LEU A 19 2.82 4.77 -8.94
CA LEU A 19 2.27 3.53 -9.50
C LEU A 19 1.01 3.17 -8.72
N LEU A 20 -0.09 2.90 -9.43
CA LEU A 20 -1.32 2.38 -8.88
C LEU A 20 -1.63 1.04 -9.55
N LEU A 21 -1.94 0.03 -8.75
CA LEU A 21 -2.12 -1.34 -9.22
C LEU A 21 -2.88 -2.21 -8.23
N GLU A 22 -3.24 -3.40 -8.66
CA GLU A 22 -3.63 -4.51 -7.81
C GLU A 22 -2.55 -5.61 -7.87
N HIS A 23 -2.49 -6.44 -6.85
CA HIS A 23 -1.64 -7.63 -6.82
C HIS A 23 -2.47 -8.91 -6.94
N PRO A 24 -1.90 -10.03 -7.41
CA PRO A 24 -2.43 -11.35 -7.06
C PRO A 24 -2.34 -11.56 -5.55
N HIS A 25 -2.92 -12.66 -5.05
CA HIS A 25 -2.87 -12.98 -3.62
C HIS A 25 -1.43 -13.14 -3.14
N VAL A 26 -0.98 -12.25 -2.25
CA VAL A 26 0.38 -12.26 -1.73
C VAL A 26 0.44 -11.74 -0.29
N TYR A 27 1.18 -12.45 0.54
CA TYR A 27 1.58 -11.99 1.86
C TYR A 27 2.97 -11.40 1.79
N THR A 28 3.17 -10.21 2.35
CA THR A 28 4.48 -9.57 2.38
C THR A 28 4.94 -9.35 3.82
N LEU A 29 6.11 -9.88 4.15
CA LEU A 29 6.78 -9.63 5.43
C LEU A 29 7.71 -8.44 5.27
N GLY A 30 7.41 -7.36 5.98
CA GLY A 30 8.28 -6.19 6.07
C GLY A 30 9.46 -6.45 7.02
N ARG A 31 10.27 -5.43 7.26
CA ARG A 31 11.50 -5.53 8.07
C ARG A 31 11.32 -6.02 9.50
N ARG A 32 10.11 -5.98 10.06
CA ARG A 32 9.77 -6.48 11.40
C ARG A 32 8.87 -7.71 11.38
N GLY A 33 8.45 -8.17 10.17
CA GLY A 33 7.65 -9.37 10.01
C GLY A 33 8.46 -10.63 10.29
N ARG A 34 7.81 -11.61 10.86
CA ARG A 34 8.39 -12.93 11.19
C ARG A 34 7.57 -14.00 10.48
N ASP A 35 8.21 -15.10 10.09
CA ASP A 35 7.50 -16.23 9.46
C ASP A 35 6.38 -16.77 10.35
N SER A 36 6.54 -16.70 11.68
CA SER A 36 5.50 -17.04 12.65
C SER A 36 4.25 -16.14 12.60
N ASP A 37 4.30 -15.01 11.90
CA ASP A 37 3.15 -14.14 11.72
C ASP A 37 2.25 -14.62 10.57
N ILE A 38 2.65 -15.66 9.80
CA ILE A 38 1.82 -16.43 8.86
C ILE A 38 1.24 -17.62 9.62
N LEU A 39 -0.08 -17.71 9.68
CA LEU A 39 -0.81 -18.68 10.51
C LEU A 39 -1.22 -19.96 9.74
N VAL A 40 -0.85 -20.05 8.48
CA VAL A 40 -1.19 -21.16 7.59
C VAL A 40 0.07 -21.81 7.03
N ASP A 41 0.01 -23.09 6.70
CA ASP A 41 1.11 -23.84 6.12
C ASP A 41 1.20 -23.67 4.59
N GLU A 42 2.26 -24.23 3.98
CA GLU A 42 2.50 -24.17 2.54
C GLU A 42 1.38 -24.81 1.71
N ALA A 43 0.76 -25.90 2.21
CA ALA A 43 -0.33 -26.55 1.54
C ALA A 43 -1.55 -25.64 1.46
N ARG A 44 -1.86 -24.96 2.54
CA ARG A 44 -2.96 -23.99 2.59
C ARG A 44 -2.66 -22.75 1.73
N LEU A 45 -1.42 -22.26 1.71
CA LEU A 45 -1.02 -21.17 0.82
C LEU A 45 -1.22 -21.53 -0.65
N ALA A 46 -0.84 -22.76 -1.04
CA ALA A 46 -1.05 -23.25 -2.40
C ALA A 46 -2.54 -23.35 -2.78
N GLU A 47 -3.40 -23.82 -1.87
CA GLU A 47 -4.86 -23.84 -2.06
C GLU A 47 -5.45 -22.44 -2.23
N LEU A 48 -4.93 -21.46 -1.48
CA LEU A 48 -5.34 -20.06 -1.55
C LEU A 48 -4.79 -19.34 -2.79
N GLY A 49 -3.86 -19.96 -3.53
CA GLY A 49 -3.15 -19.31 -4.63
C GLY A 49 -2.32 -18.12 -4.16
N ALA A 50 -1.85 -18.14 -2.93
CA ALA A 50 -1.14 -17.04 -2.29
C ALA A 50 0.36 -17.33 -2.15
N GLU A 51 1.18 -16.33 -2.43
CA GLU A 51 2.63 -16.37 -2.24
C GLU A 51 3.04 -15.62 -0.97
N VAL A 52 4.23 -15.92 -0.44
CA VAL A 52 4.83 -15.21 0.70
C VAL A 52 6.17 -14.62 0.30
N HIS A 53 6.36 -13.32 0.52
CA HIS A 53 7.59 -12.63 0.16
C HIS A 53 8.13 -11.76 1.29
N HIS A 54 9.44 -11.87 1.55
CA HIS A 54 10.18 -10.95 2.42
C HIS A 54 10.59 -9.72 1.62
N ILE A 55 10.21 -8.54 2.12
CA ILE A 55 10.47 -7.27 1.45
C ILE A 55 11.00 -6.22 2.43
N ASP A 56 11.62 -5.18 1.89
CA ASP A 56 12.38 -4.19 2.68
C ASP A 56 11.56 -2.95 3.11
N ARG A 57 10.20 -2.99 2.99
CA ARG A 57 9.32 -1.94 3.54
C ARG A 57 9.33 -1.92 5.07
N GLY A 58 8.94 -0.79 5.64
CA GLY A 58 8.62 -0.72 7.07
C GLY A 58 7.39 -1.57 7.43
N GLY A 59 7.29 -1.95 8.71
CA GLY A 59 6.17 -2.72 9.25
C GLY A 59 6.41 -4.22 9.27
N GLU A 60 5.39 -4.94 9.67
CA GLU A 60 5.30 -6.39 9.86
C GLU A 60 4.70 -7.07 8.62
N VAL A 61 3.90 -8.12 8.82
CA VAL A 61 3.18 -8.81 7.74
C VAL A 61 1.93 -8.05 7.32
N THR A 62 1.59 -8.13 6.03
CA THR A 62 0.29 -7.73 5.48
C THR A 62 -0.06 -8.59 4.28
N TYR A 63 -1.31 -8.50 3.85
CA TYR A 63 -1.84 -9.14 2.66
C TYR A 63 -2.09 -8.12 1.55
N HIS A 64 -1.86 -8.54 0.30
CA HIS A 64 -2.30 -7.85 -0.90
C HIS A 64 -3.04 -8.83 -1.82
N GLY A 65 -4.06 -8.35 -2.52
CA GLY A 65 -4.85 -9.16 -3.43
C GLY A 65 -5.82 -8.35 -4.29
N PRO A 66 -6.58 -9.01 -5.18
CA PRO A 66 -7.63 -8.37 -5.97
C PRO A 66 -8.63 -7.60 -5.10
N GLY A 67 -9.11 -6.47 -5.59
CA GLY A 67 -9.98 -5.57 -4.85
C GLY A 67 -9.25 -4.61 -3.90
N GLN A 68 -7.90 -4.66 -3.84
CA GLN A 68 -7.10 -3.77 -3.02
C GLN A 68 -6.35 -2.77 -3.90
N LEU A 69 -6.60 -1.47 -3.74
CA LEU A 69 -5.81 -0.43 -4.40
C LEU A 69 -4.45 -0.31 -3.73
N VAL A 70 -3.41 -0.73 -4.43
CA VAL A 70 -2.02 -0.58 -3.98
C VAL A 70 -1.38 0.60 -4.70
N GLY A 71 -0.78 1.51 -3.92
CA GLY A 71 -0.10 2.69 -4.44
C GLY A 71 1.35 2.75 -4.00
N TYR A 72 2.25 2.97 -4.97
CA TYR A 72 3.67 3.15 -4.75
C TYR A 72 4.12 4.54 -5.22
N PRO A 73 4.04 5.57 -4.36
CA PRO A 73 4.58 6.88 -4.68
C PRO A 73 6.10 6.85 -4.53
N ILE A 74 6.82 6.94 -5.64
CA ILE A 74 8.29 6.97 -5.70
C ILE A 74 8.69 8.43 -5.86
N ILE A 75 8.98 9.10 -4.74
CA ILE A 75 9.12 10.55 -4.62
C ILE A 75 10.47 10.89 -4.00
N ASN A 76 11.14 11.88 -4.55
CA ASN A 76 12.34 12.44 -3.96
C ASN A 76 11.99 13.48 -2.90
N LEU A 77 11.92 13.08 -1.64
CA LEU A 77 11.55 13.93 -0.51
C LEU A 77 12.48 15.13 -0.30
N LEU A 78 13.74 15.03 -0.76
CA LEU A 78 14.70 16.12 -0.62
C LEU A 78 14.33 17.32 -1.52
N ARG A 79 13.64 17.06 -2.65
CA ARG A 79 13.15 18.11 -3.55
C ARG A 79 11.90 18.81 -3.02
N HIS A 80 11.11 18.14 -2.17
CA HIS A 80 9.81 18.62 -1.70
C HIS A 80 9.80 19.08 -0.23
N GLY A 81 10.98 19.20 0.39
CA GLY A 81 11.10 19.80 1.72
C GLY A 81 10.37 19.01 2.83
N GLY A 82 10.39 17.69 2.77
CA GLY A 82 9.73 16.83 3.75
C GLY A 82 10.57 15.65 4.20
N GLY A 83 10.33 15.19 5.43
CA GLY A 83 10.89 13.96 5.95
C GLY A 83 9.90 12.78 5.84
N PRO A 84 10.35 11.56 6.17
CA PRO A 84 9.52 10.35 6.09
C PRO A 84 8.20 10.45 6.88
N LEU A 85 8.23 11.09 8.04
CA LEU A 85 7.03 11.25 8.87
C LEU A 85 5.99 12.15 8.19
N LYS A 86 6.40 13.31 7.66
CA LYS A 86 5.52 14.21 6.92
C LYS A 86 4.92 13.50 5.70
N TYR A 87 5.72 12.71 4.99
CA TYR A 87 5.29 11.93 3.84
C TYR A 87 4.19 10.91 4.23
N VAL A 88 4.41 10.11 5.28
CA VAL A 88 3.42 9.13 5.76
C VAL A 88 2.12 9.84 6.18
N ARG A 89 2.21 10.93 6.96
CA ARG A 89 1.03 11.71 7.36
C ARG A 89 0.29 12.34 6.18
N THR A 90 0.99 12.69 5.12
CA THR A 90 0.36 13.18 3.88
C THR A 90 -0.38 12.06 3.15
N LEU A 91 0.19 10.85 3.10
CA LEU A 91 -0.52 9.68 2.56
C LEU A 91 -1.78 9.35 3.35
N GLU A 92 -1.70 9.33 4.67
CA GLU A 92 -2.87 9.10 5.54
C GLU A 92 -3.99 10.10 5.24
N ARG A 93 -3.67 11.41 5.21
CA ARG A 93 -4.62 12.48 4.88
C ARG A 93 -5.20 12.34 3.47
N THR A 94 -4.38 11.95 2.50
CA THR A 94 -4.85 11.70 1.13
C THR A 94 -5.89 10.58 1.10
N LEU A 95 -5.60 9.46 1.76
CA LEU A 95 -6.52 8.33 1.85
C LEU A 95 -7.82 8.67 2.60
N ILE A 96 -7.73 9.42 3.70
CA ILE A 96 -8.90 9.89 4.46
C ILE A 96 -9.77 10.80 3.57
N ALA A 97 -9.16 11.73 2.83
CA ALA A 97 -9.90 12.60 1.91
C ALA A 97 -10.57 11.81 0.79
N THR A 98 -9.90 10.80 0.24
CA THR A 98 -10.47 9.88 -0.75
C THR A 98 -11.69 9.14 -0.19
N LEU A 99 -11.56 8.55 0.99
CA LEU A 99 -12.64 7.82 1.67
C LEU A 99 -13.85 8.73 1.97
N SER A 100 -13.58 9.98 2.31
CA SER A 100 -14.63 10.98 2.61
C SER A 100 -15.53 11.28 1.41
N GLU A 101 -15.02 11.19 0.15
CA GLU A 101 -15.85 11.36 -1.06
C GLU A 101 -16.93 10.28 -1.19
N PHE A 102 -16.65 9.09 -0.66
CA PHE A 102 -17.62 7.99 -0.62
C PHE A 102 -18.48 8.00 0.65
N GLY A 103 -18.29 8.98 1.57
CA GLY A 103 -19.03 9.06 2.83
C GLY A 103 -18.46 8.16 3.93
N VAL A 104 -17.30 7.53 3.74
CA VAL A 104 -16.62 6.74 4.76
C VAL A 104 -15.85 7.66 5.69
N LYS A 105 -16.23 7.68 6.99
CA LYS A 105 -15.54 8.46 8.02
C LYS A 105 -14.33 7.70 8.54
N ALA A 106 -13.15 8.13 8.16
CA ALA A 106 -11.88 7.48 8.52
C ALA A 106 -10.96 8.45 9.26
N GLU A 107 -10.03 7.89 10.05
CA GLU A 107 -9.08 8.62 10.88
C GLU A 107 -7.69 7.97 10.89
N SER A 108 -6.68 8.71 11.36
CA SER A 108 -5.31 8.21 11.55
C SER A 108 -4.63 8.77 12.80
N GLU A 109 -5.24 9.75 13.48
CA GLU A 109 -4.69 10.36 14.69
C GLU A 109 -4.80 9.39 15.87
N ASP A 110 -3.78 9.41 16.74
CA ASP A 110 -3.68 8.55 17.93
C ASP A 110 -3.80 7.04 17.65
N ARG A 111 -3.52 6.62 16.41
CA ARG A 111 -3.56 5.24 15.93
C ARG A 111 -2.20 4.79 15.40
N PRO A 112 -1.92 3.48 15.38
CA PRO A 112 -0.80 2.93 14.61
C PRO A 112 -0.89 3.36 13.13
N THR A 113 0.27 3.57 12.48
CA THR A 113 0.36 4.00 11.07
C THR A 113 -0.62 3.25 10.17
N GLY A 114 -1.43 4.01 9.42
CA GLY A 114 -2.48 3.51 8.55
C GLY A 114 -3.75 4.36 8.66
N VAL A 115 -4.83 3.91 8.03
CA VAL A 115 -6.13 4.58 8.07
C VAL A 115 -7.17 3.65 8.67
N TRP A 116 -8.05 4.21 9.51
CA TRP A 116 -8.95 3.45 10.37
C TRP A 116 -10.39 3.95 10.26
N VAL A 117 -11.34 3.02 10.40
CA VAL A 117 -12.77 3.30 10.57
C VAL A 117 -13.18 2.71 11.91
N GLY A 118 -13.29 3.56 12.94
CA GLY A 118 -13.39 3.11 14.31
C GLY A 118 -12.19 2.23 14.69
N GLU A 119 -12.43 1.00 15.15
CA GLU A 119 -11.37 0.06 15.55
C GLU A 119 -10.88 -0.84 14.38
N ARG A 120 -11.37 -0.63 13.16
CA ARG A 120 -11.05 -1.46 12.00
C ARG A 120 -10.10 -0.74 11.05
N LYS A 121 -9.07 -1.43 10.62
CA LYS A 121 -8.09 -0.89 9.68
C LYS A 121 -8.59 -1.02 8.24
N ILE A 122 -8.67 0.11 7.52
CA ILE A 122 -9.11 0.13 6.11
C ILE A 122 -7.93 0.31 5.14
N ALA A 123 -6.82 0.92 5.59
CA ALA A 123 -5.64 1.05 4.76
C ALA A 123 -4.35 0.84 5.57
N SER A 124 -3.42 0.09 4.99
CA SER A 124 -2.07 -0.15 5.51
C SER A 124 -1.07 0.76 4.80
N ILE A 125 -0.07 1.25 5.54
CA ILE A 125 1.03 2.05 4.99
C ILE A 125 2.36 1.46 5.46
N GLY A 126 3.21 1.10 4.50
CA GLY A 126 4.55 0.60 4.76
C GLY A 126 5.52 1.13 3.71
N VAL A 127 6.45 1.99 4.11
CA VAL A 127 7.34 2.69 3.21
C VAL A 127 8.81 2.41 3.53
N LYS A 128 9.66 2.64 2.55
CA LYS A 128 11.11 2.75 2.72
C LYS A 128 11.60 4.02 2.08
N VAL A 129 12.56 4.68 2.71
CA VAL A 129 13.27 5.82 2.13
C VAL A 129 14.74 5.47 2.01
N ASN A 130 15.28 5.58 0.81
CA ASN A 130 16.68 5.38 0.54
C ASN A 130 17.23 6.53 -0.30
N ARG A 131 18.33 7.17 0.16
CA ARG A 131 18.90 8.36 -0.47
C ARG A 131 17.88 9.48 -0.73
N GLY A 132 16.91 9.63 0.16
CA GLY A 132 15.84 10.62 0.05
C GLY A 132 14.68 10.24 -0.84
N VAL A 133 14.72 9.11 -1.57
CA VAL A 133 13.64 8.65 -2.46
C VAL A 133 12.85 7.51 -1.81
N THR A 134 11.52 7.61 -1.90
CA THR A 134 10.59 6.64 -1.33
C THR A 134 10.41 5.41 -2.23
N THR A 135 10.09 4.28 -1.63
CA THR A 135 9.55 3.07 -2.27
C THR A 135 8.47 2.44 -1.40
N HIS A 136 7.72 1.49 -1.96
CA HIS A 136 6.49 0.97 -1.38
C HIS A 136 5.49 2.11 -1.16
N GLY A 137 4.54 1.99 -0.26
CA GLY A 137 3.54 3.03 -0.07
C GLY A 137 2.37 2.55 0.75
N PHE A 138 1.19 2.43 0.13
CA PHE A 138 -0.05 2.08 0.82
C PHE A 138 -0.81 0.95 0.11
N ALA A 139 -1.73 0.36 0.86
CA ALA A 139 -2.74 -0.57 0.36
C ALA A 139 -4.09 -0.19 0.99
N LEU A 140 -5.03 0.26 0.17
CA LEU A 140 -6.40 0.60 0.55
C LEU A 140 -7.32 -0.57 0.22
N ASN A 141 -8.01 -1.10 1.20
CA ASN A 141 -9.02 -2.13 1.00
C ASN A 141 -10.27 -1.50 0.38
N VAL A 142 -10.46 -1.68 -0.92
CA VAL A 142 -11.65 -1.23 -1.64
C VAL A 142 -12.74 -2.30 -1.54
N ASP A 143 -12.50 -3.47 -2.12
CA ASP A 143 -13.40 -4.62 -2.09
C ASP A 143 -12.66 -5.97 -2.12
N PRO A 144 -11.57 -6.17 -1.33
CA PRO A 144 -10.87 -7.44 -1.30
C PRO A 144 -11.64 -8.47 -0.48
N ASP A 145 -11.33 -9.76 -0.70
CA ASP A 145 -11.72 -10.81 0.23
C ASP A 145 -10.94 -10.64 1.55
N LEU A 146 -11.63 -10.15 2.57
CA LEU A 146 -11.03 -9.87 3.88
C LEU A 146 -10.65 -11.13 4.67
N THR A 147 -11.13 -12.31 4.28
CA THR A 147 -10.80 -13.57 4.96
C THR A 147 -9.32 -13.93 4.85
N TYR A 148 -8.61 -13.40 3.85
CA TYR A 148 -7.17 -13.55 3.74
C TYR A 148 -6.40 -12.93 4.90
N PHE A 149 -6.94 -11.93 5.57
CA PHE A 149 -6.32 -11.34 6.76
C PHE A 149 -6.39 -12.27 7.98
N ASP A 150 -7.30 -13.24 8.01
CA ASP A 150 -7.40 -14.22 9.10
C ASP A 150 -6.21 -15.21 9.11
N HIS A 151 -5.44 -15.25 8.03
CA HIS A 151 -4.27 -16.11 7.87
C HIS A 151 -2.96 -15.49 8.36
N ILE A 152 -3.01 -14.28 8.93
CA ILE A 152 -1.82 -13.55 9.38
C ILE A 152 -2.06 -12.80 10.70
N ILE A 153 -1.00 -12.54 11.45
CA ILE A 153 -1.01 -11.56 12.54
C ILE A 153 -0.68 -10.20 11.94
N ALA A 154 -1.68 -9.53 11.35
CA ALA A 154 -1.49 -8.28 10.63
C ALA A 154 -0.90 -7.19 11.53
N CYS A 155 0.22 -6.58 11.10
CA CYS A 155 0.88 -5.48 11.80
C CYS A 155 1.29 -5.81 13.25
N GLY A 156 1.52 -7.09 13.58
CA GLY A 156 1.84 -7.52 14.96
C GLY A 156 0.70 -7.31 15.97
N MET A 157 -0.52 -7.10 15.49
CA MET A 157 -1.71 -6.83 16.32
C MET A 157 -2.76 -7.92 16.04
N PRO A 158 -2.78 -9.01 16.83
CA PRO A 158 -3.65 -10.16 16.55
C PRO A 158 -5.15 -9.83 16.60
N ASP A 159 -5.54 -8.80 17.35
CA ASP A 159 -6.95 -8.46 17.60
C ASP A 159 -7.46 -7.32 16.70
N VAL A 160 -6.65 -6.85 15.74
CA VAL A 160 -7.05 -5.75 14.86
C VAL A 160 -7.92 -6.26 13.71
N ALA A 161 -9.18 -5.91 13.76
CA ALA A 161 -10.11 -6.16 12.67
C ALA A 161 -9.74 -5.34 11.42
N THR A 162 -9.94 -5.94 10.25
CA THR A 162 -9.78 -5.30 8.95
C THR A 162 -11.14 -5.02 8.33
N THR A 163 -11.26 -3.90 7.60
CA THR A 163 -12.46 -3.55 6.84
C THR A 163 -12.12 -3.09 5.42
N SER A 164 -13.14 -2.83 4.60
CA SER A 164 -13.02 -2.32 3.24
C SER A 164 -14.07 -1.27 2.94
N MET A 165 -13.91 -0.51 1.85
CA MET A 165 -14.88 0.48 1.41
C MET A 165 -16.25 -0.15 1.18
N SER A 166 -16.32 -1.24 0.40
CA SER A 166 -17.58 -1.94 0.11
C SER A 166 -18.27 -2.45 1.37
N ARG A 167 -17.51 -2.93 2.36
CA ARG A 167 -18.06 -3.39 3.64
C ARG A 167 -18.66 -2.24 4.46
N GLU A 168 -17.97 -1.10 4.52
CA GLU A 168 -18.46 0.08 5.27
C GLU A 168 -19.68 0.73 4.61
N LEU A 169 -19.77 0.67 3.28
CA LEU A 169 -20.85 1.27 2.50
C LEU A 169 -22.06 0.32 2.29
N GLY A 170 -21.85 -0.98 2.46
CA GLY A 170 -22.89 -1.99 2.20
C GLY A 170 -23.18 -2.24 0.72
N HIS A 171 -22.32 -1.78 -0.19
CA HIS A 171 -22.39 -2.04 -1.63
C HIS A 171 -20.99 -2.08 -2.25
N HIS A 172 -20.89 -2.70 -3.42
CA HIS A 172 -19.64 -2.81 -4.18
C HIS A 172 -19.08 -1.43 -4.59
N VAL A 173 -17.78 -1.25 -4.41
CA VAL A 173 -16.98 -0.13 -4.94
C VAL A 173 -15.86 -0.73 -5.78
N SER A 174 -15.65 -0.21 -6.98
CA SER A 174 -14.55 -0.66 -7.84
C SER A 174 -13.22 0.00 -7.46
N VAL A 175 -12.13 -0.69 -7.77
CA VAL A 175 -10.78 -0.11 -7.60
C VAL A 175 -10.59 1.10 -8.51
N ASP A 176 -11.18 1.10 -9.70
CA ASP A 176 -11.12 2.22 -10.65
C ASP A 176 -11.82 3.47 -10.09
N ASP A 177 -12.99 3.33 -9.44
CA ASP A 177 -13.65 4.44 -8.76
C ASP A 177 -12.79 5.01 -7.62
N ALA A 178 -12.16 4.13 -6.85
CA ALA A 178 -11.24 4.54 -5.80
C ALA A 178 -10.00 5.27 -6.35
N ILE A 179 -9.44 4.82 -7.49
CA ILE A 179 -8.34 5.50 -8.19
C ILE A 179 -8.80 6.89 -8.66
N ALA A 180 -9.96 6.98 -9.29
CA ALA A 180 -10.50 8.24 -9.82
C ALA A 180 -10.67 9.29 -8.71
N ALA A 181 -11.12 8.89 -7.52
CA ALA A 181 -11.22 9.76 -6.36
C ALA A 181 -9.85 10.06 -5.70
N PHE A 182 -8.94 9.09 -5.67
CA PHE A 182 -7.63 9.24 -5.03
C PHE A 182 -6.72 10.24 -5.76
N MET A 183 -6.68 10.21 -7.08
CA MET A 183 -5.75 10.99 -7.89
C MET A 183 -5.82 12.51 -7.64
N PRO A 184 -7.01 13.18 -7.63
CA PRO A 184 -7.10 14.61 -7.35
C PRO A 184 -6.62 14.98 -5.94
N HIS A 185 -6.91 14.14 -4.95
CA HIS A 185 -6.44 14.36 -3.57
C HIS A 185 -4.93 14.20 -3.46
N PHE A 186 -4.37 13.19 -4.12
CA PHE A 186 -2.92 12.97 -4.14
C PHE A 186 -2.20 14.19 -4.75
N GLY A 187 -2.63 14.65 -5.93
CA GLY A 187 -2.07 15.84 -6.56
C GLY A 187 -2.13 17.07 -5.65
N ARG A 188 -3.28 17.33 -5.04
CA ARG A 188 -3.49 18.47 -4.14
C ARG A 188 -2.64 18.39 -2.87
N MET A 189 -2.64 17.24 -2.19
CA MET A 189 -1.97 17.06 -0.91
C MET A 189 -0.43 17.06 -1.02
N PHE A 190 0.09 16.59 -2.15
CA PHE A 190 1.51 16.56 -2.42
C PHE A 190 2.01 17.79 -3.22
N GLY A 191 1.08 18.60 -3.77
CA GLY A 191 1.42 19.74 -4.61
C GLY A 191 1.94 19.35 -5.98
N PHE A 192 1.41 18.25 -6.55
CA PHE A 192 1.82 17.72 -7.85
C PHE A 192 0.77 17.97 -8.92
N GLU A 193 1.23 18.36 -10.11
CA GLU A 193 0.46 18.19 -11.35
C GLU A 193 0.70 16.76 -11.86
N LEU A 194 -0.38 16.01 -12.02
CA LEU A 194 -0.33 14.61 -12.42
C LEU A 194 -0.54 14.49 -13.92
N SER A 195 0.37 13.80 -14.60
CA SER A 195 0.22 13.37 -15.99
C SER A 195 0.18 11.86 -16.06
N GLN A 196 -0.80 11.32 -16.78
CA GLN A 196 -0.86 9.88 -17.01
C GLN A 196 0.13 9.52 -18.11
N VAL A 197 0.95 8.51 -17.81
CA VAL A 197 1.83 7.89 -18.80
C VAL A 197 1.24 6.53 -19.13
N GLU A 198 1.04 6.25 -20.41
CA GLU A 198 0.62 4.91 -20.84
C GLU A 198 1.55 3.86 -20.23
N PRO A 199 1.02 2.81 -19.63
CA PRO A 199 1.86 1.74 -19.09
C PRO A 199 2.62 1.10 -20.25
N THR A 200 3.88 1.43 -20.39
CA THR A 200 4.78 0.64 -21.24
C THR A 200 4.70 -0.77 -20.69
N SER A 201 4.04 -1.68 -21.41
CA SER A 201 3.72 -3.06 -21.09
C SER A 201 4.44 -3.58 -19.84
N VAL A 202 3.79 -3.37 -18.70
CA VAL A 202 4.25 -3.96 -17.45
C VAL A 202 3.72 -5.38 -17.43
N GLN A 203 4.39 -6.27 -18.13
CA GLN A 203 4.27 -7.68 -17.81
C GLN A 203 4.61 -7.82 -16.33
N SER A 204 3.74 -8.50 -15.62
CA SER A 204 3.90 -8.91 -14.24
C SER A 204 5.12 -9.83 -14.08
N THR A 205 6.30 -9.25 -14.10
CA THR A 205 7.53 -9.90 -13.69
C THR A 205 7.98 -9.16 -12.44
N LEU A 206 7.29 -9.44 -11.38
CA LEU A 206 7.59 -8.89 -10.09
C LEU A 206 8.22 -9.98 -9.25
N ILE A 207 9.33 -9.63 -8.67
CA ILE A 207 10.00 -10.35 -7.59
C ILE A 207 10.75 -11.59 -8.09
N ASP A 208 11.82 -11.35 -8.83
CA ASP A 208 12.96 -12.25 -8.86
C ASP A 208 14.19 -11.49 -8.41
N THR A 209 14.55 -11.63 -7.14
CA THR A 209 15.95 -11.68 -6.68
C THR A 209 15.93 -11.90 -5.17
N PRO A 210 16.45 -13.03 -4.65
CA PRO A 210 16.74 -13.19 -3.23
C PRO A 210 17.73 -12.10 -2.80
N LEU A 211 17.60 -11.65 -1.56
CA LEU A 211 18.56 -10.75 -0.93
C LEU A 211 19.94 -11.44 -0.94
N PRO A 212 21.04 -10.77 -1.27
CA PRO A 212 22.36 -11.29 -0.99
C PRO A 212 22.53 -11.43 0.53
N GLU A 213 23.13 -12.56 0.94
CA GLU A 213 23.52 -12.88 2.32
C GLU A 213 24.38 -11.79 2.97
#